data_238f693b742b19b0def569659a406fc8
#
_entry.id   238f693b742b19b0def569659a406fc8
#
_cell.length_a   1.000
_cell.length_b   1.000
_cell.length_c   1.000
_cell.angle_alpha   90.00
_cell.angle_beta   90.00
_cell.angle_gamma   90.00
#
_symmetry.space_group_name_H-M   'P 1'
#
loop_
_entity.id
_entity.type
_entity.pdbx_description
1 polymer ?
#
loop_
_entity_poly.entity_id
_entity_poly.type
_entity_poly.pdbx_seq_one_letter_code
_entity_poly.pdbx_strand_id
1 'polypeptide(L)'
;MGNNDTLLRIAVCDDDNSDRERVCEYLKEYLAEKNIAADLKVFDHPDKLILECETFRPHIYILDIVMPMVTGIEAARELRWNQPDAQIIFATSEKSYALESFDVNPINYIVKPVEKEKLFTTLDMAISRVDLGEEKTVSVKVKGGFQTLRISEILYIDYRNHVVSYHLMNGEIVSTTTLRIGFAEYMETYHDTATFIRCHESIAVNVAAIDKLTKTDITLRSKEVIPVAKSRYNDVCDSYMEFRMK
;
A
#
# COMPACT_ATOMS: atom_id res chain seq x y z
N MET A 1 -12.95 6.65 -23.44
CA MET A 1 -11.63 7.30 -23.53
C MET A 1 -11.41 7.99 -22.20
N GLY A 2 -10.69 7.41 -21.32
CA GLY A 2 -10.25 7.93 -20.03
C GLY A 2 -9.05 7.08 -19.64
N ASN A 3 -7.84 7.52 -20.03
CA ASN A 3 -6.62 6.99 -19.48
C ASN A 3 -6.67 7.27 -17.98
N ASN A 4 -7.00 6.25 -17.21
CA ASN A 4 -6.73 6.25 -15.78
C ASN A 4 -5.29 5.77 -15.63
N ASP A 5 -4.32 6.58 -16.12
CA ASP A 5 -2.92 6.40 -15.81
C ASP A 5 -2.81 6.52 -14.29
N THR A 6 -2.53 5.42 -13.63
CA THR A 6 -2.33 5.41 -12.17
C THR A 6 -1.13 6.31 -11.89
N LEU A 7 -1.40 7.47 -11.32
CA LEU A 7 -0.41 8.52 -11.10
C LEU A 7 0.66 8.01 -10.12
N LEU A 8 1.93 8.09 -10.50
CA LEU A 8 3.03 7.76 -9.60
C LEU A 8 3.02 8.72 -8.41
N ARG A 9 2.93 8.22 -7.19
CA ARG A 9 2.95 9.03 -5.97
C ARG A 9 4.30 8.94 -5.30
N ILE A 10 4.92 10.09 -5.06
CA ILE A 10 6.25 10.20 -4.47
C ILE A 10 6.16 11.10 -3.24
N ALA A 11 6.77 10.68 -2.14
CA ALA A 11 6.93 11.50 -0.94
C ALA A 11 8.41 11.77 -0.68
N VAL A 12 8.74 13.03 -0.39
CA VAL A 12 10.07 13.45 0.05
C VAL A 12 9.97 13.97 1.47
N CYS A 13 10.82 13.50 2.36
CA CYS A 13 10.90 13.98 3.74
C CYS A 13 12.35 14.27 4.13
N ASP A 14 12.62 15.52 4.48
CA ASP A 14 13.93 16.04 4.83
C ASP A 14 13.74 17.33 5.64
N ASP A 15 14.38 17.51 6.77
CA ASP A 15 14.24 18.71 7.59
C ASP A 15 15.08 19.89 7.06
N ASP A 16 16.16 19.63 6.30
CA ASP A 16 16.93 20.67 5.60
C ASP A 16 16.22 21.15 4.35
N ASN A 17 15.90 22.45 4.32
CA ASN A 17 15.17 23.05 3.20
C ASN A 17 15.95 23.00 1.88
N SER A 18 17.27 23.21 1.92
CA SER A 18 18.10 23.26 0.70
C SER A 18 18.24 21.87 0.07
N ASP A 19 18.40 20.82 0.87
CA ASP A 19 18.49 19.45 0.38
C ASP A 19 17.14 18.98 -0.13
N ARG A 20 16.07 19.32 0.56
CA ARG A 20 14.70 19.03 0.15
C ARG A 20 14.34 19.70 -1.19
N GLU A 21 14.67 20.98 -1.37
CA GLU A 21 14.45 21.69 -2.62
C GLU A 21 15.25 21.07 -3.76
N ARG A 22 16.53 20.75 -3.54
CA ARG A 22 17.39 20.11 -4.54
C ARG A 22 16.85 18.76 -5.00
N VAL A 23 16.41 17.91 -4.08
CA VAL A 23 15.80 16.61 -4.41
C VAL A 23 14.52 16.81 -5.22
N CYS A 24 13.68 17.77 -4.85
CA CYS A 24 12.46 18.10 -5.57
C CYS A 24 12.72 18.64 -6.99
N GLU A 25 13.75 19.45 -7.19
CA GLU A 25 14.14 19.92 -8.50
C GLU A 25 14.58 18.76 -9.40
N TYR A 26 15.45 17.88 -8.92
CA TYR A 26 15.89 16.72 -9.65
C TYR A 26 14.74 15.75 -9.95
N LEU A 27 13.80 15.56 -9.03
CA LEU A 27 12.61 14.75 -9.27
C LEU A 27 11.75 15.33 -10.40
N LYS A 28 11.48 16.64 -10.39
CA LYS A 28 10.70 17.29 -11.44
C LYS A 28 11.38 17.14 -12.81
N GLU A 29 12.69 17.31 -12.85
CA GLU A 29 13.48 17.15 -14.07
C GLU A 29 13.42 15.70 -14.58
N TYR A 30 13.64 14.72 -13.70
CA TYR A 30 13.54 13.30 -14.03
C TYR A 30 12.17 12.92 -14.59
N LEU A 31 11.10 13.34 -13.91
CA LEU A 31 9.73 13.04 -14.31
C LEU A 31 9.40 13.65 -15.68
N ALA A 32 9.89 14.88 -15.94
CA ALA A 32 9.73 15.53 -17.23
C ALA A 32 10.51 14.82 -18.34
N GLU A 33 11.79 14.44 -18.11
CA GLU A 33 12.61 13.73 -19.09
C GLU A 33 12.01 12.35 -19.46
N LYS A 34 11.45 11.64 -18.46
CA LYS A 34 10.85 10.32 -18.67
C LYS A 34 9.38 10.37 -19.10
N ASN A 35 8.79 11.56 -19.17
CA ASN A 35 7.36 11.78 -19.45
C ASN A 35 6.44 10.96 -18.49
N ILE A 36 6.79 10.96 -17.20
CA ILE A 36 6.04 10.27 -16.15
C ILE A 36 5.15 11.26 -15.42
N ALA A 37 3.83 11.00 -15.41
CA ALA A 37 2.90 11.74 -14.58
C ALA A 37 3.01 11.31 -13.12
N ALA A 38 3.23 12.24 -12.20
CA ALA A 38 3.38 11.94 -10.78
C ALA A 38 2.75 13.02 -9.90
N ASP A 39 2.29 12.58 -8.72
CA ASP A 39 1.91 13.45 -7.61
C ASP A 39 3.05 13.45 -6.57
N LEU A 40 3.57 14.62 -6.26
CA LEU A 40 4.71 14.81 -5.37
C LEU A 40 4.26 15.54 -4.11
N LYS A 41 4.40 14.90 -2.96
CA LYS A 41 4.23 15.54 -1.65
C LYS A 41 5.57 15.66 -0.92
N VAL A 42 5.74 16.79 -0.21
CA VAL A 42 7.00 17.19 0.41
C VAL A 42 6.75 17.49 1.88
N PHE A 43 7.59 16.94 2.73
CA PHE A 43 7.48 17.04 4.19
C PHE A 43 8.79 17.51 4.81
N ASP A 44 8.69 18.33 5.82
CA ASP A 44 9.80 18.84 6.64
C ASP A 44 9.95 18.08 7.96
N HIS A 45 9.06 17.12 8.23
CA HIS A 45 9.04 16.33 9.46
C HIS A 45 8.41 14.96 9.26
N PRO A 46 8.97 13.89 9.85
CA PRO A 46 8.46 12.52 9.70
C PRO A 46 7.02 12.33 10.18
N ASP A 47 6.59 12.99 11.26
CA ASP A 47 5.21 12.85 11.77
C ASP A 47 4.17 13.32 10.76
N LYS A 48 4.47 14.41 10.03
CA LYS A 48 3.58 14.91 8.96
C LYS A 48 3.49 13.91 7.81
N LEU A 49 4.62 13.30 7.47
CA LEU A 49 4.69 12.26 6.44
C LEU A 49 3.83 11.06 6.86
N ILE A 50 4.03 10.52 8.06
CA ILE A 50 3.32 9.34 8.57
C ILE A 50 1.81 9.58 8.57
N LEU A 51 1.36 10.73 9.09
CA LEU A 51 -0.05 11.09 9.12
C LEU A 51 -0.67 11.15 7.71
N GLU A 52 0.04 11.75 6.77
CA GLU A 52 -0.47 11.94 5.40
C GLU A 52 -0.42 10.64 4.57
N CYS A 53 0.49 9.72 4.90
CA CYS A 53 0.65 8.46 4.16
C CYS A 53 -0.55 7.51 4.24
N GLU A 54 -1.41 7.64 5.24
CA GLU A 54 -2.64 6.85 5.33
C GLU A 54 -3.56 7.11 4.14
N THR A 55 -3.61 8.35 3.67
CA THR A 55 -4.47 8.77 2.56
C THR A 55 -3.74 8.89 1.23
N PHE A 56 -2.54 9.46 1.23
CA PHE A 56 -1.75 9.70 0.01
C PHE A 56 -1.13 8.42 -0.57
N ARG A 57 -0.71 7.48 0.29
CA ARG A 57 -0.12 6.18 -0.07
C ARG A 57 0.97 6.29 -1.15
N PRO A 58 2.11 6.92 -0.90
CA PRO A 58 3.21 7.03 -1.85
C PRO A 58 3.72 5.67 -2.32
N HIS A 59 4.06 5.56 -3.60
CA HIS A 59 4.75 4.39 -4.15
C HIS A 59 6.26 4.43 -3.87
N ILE A 60 6.81 5.66 -3.79
CA ILE A 60 8.24 5.89 -3.53
C ILE A 60 8.38 6.92 -2.42
N TYR A 61 9.23 6.60 -1.47
CA TYR A 61 9.66 7.49 -0.39
C TYR A 61 11.13 7.85 -0.57
N ILE A 62 11.47 9.13 -0.47
CA ILE A 62 12.85 9.63 -0.35
C ILE A 62 12.97 10.29 1.00
N LEU A 63 13.77 9.70 1.89
CA LEU A 63 13.82 10.06 3.30
C LEU A 63 15.24 10.45 3.71
N ASP A 64 15.40 11.59 4.40
CA ASP A 64 16.60 11.76 5.22
C ASP A 64 16.51 10.84 6.45
N ILE A 65 17.65 10.40 6.94
CA ILE A 65 17.76 9.61 8.18
C ILE A 65 17.90 10.51 9.39
N VAL A 66 18.69 11.57 9.27
CA VAL A 66 19.03 12.43 10.38
C VAL A 66 18.03 13.59 10.45
N MET A 67 16.94 13.35 11.15
CA MET A 67 15.91 14.37 11.40
C MET A 67 15.65 14.51 12.89
N PRO A 68 15.20 15.69 13.37
CA PRO A 68 14.86 15.90 14.78
C PRO A 68 13.76 14.96 15.28
N MET A 69 13.88 14.48 16.51
CA MET A 69 12.90 13.67 17.27
C MET A 69 12.72 12.23 16.76
N VAL A 70 12.43 12.01 15.49
CA VAL A 70 12.21 10.69 14.89
C VAL A 70 13.17 10.52 13.72
N THR A 71 13.97 9.47 13.74
CA THR A 71 14.88 9.18 12.62
C THR A 71 14.11 8.70 11.38
N GLY A 72 14.68 8.96 10.19
CA GLY A 72 14.10 8.45 8.94
C GLY A 72 14.01 6.92 8.90
N ILE A 73 14.85 6.20 9.66
CA ILE A 73 14.77 4.74 9.77
C ILE A 73 13.54 4.32 10.58
N GLU A 74 13.25 5.00 11.68
CA GLU A 74 12.04 4.73 12.48
C GLU A 74 10.78 5.02 11.68
N ALA A 75 10.76 6.16 10.99
CA ALA A 75 9.68 6.48 10.05
C ALA A 75 9.53 5.41 8.97
N ALA A 76 10.63 4.99 8.36
CA ALA A 76 10.64 3.97 7.31
C ALA A 76 10.13 2.59 7.81
N ARG A 77 10.40 2.21 9.06
CA ARG A 77 9.84 0.99 9.67
C ARG A 77 8.31 1.06 9.76
N GLU A 78 7.79 2.19 10.21
CA GLU A 78 6.34 2.41 10.29
C GLU A 78 5.69 2.43 8.90
N LEU A 79 6.32 3.10 7.94
CA LEU A 79 5.88 3.12 6.55
C LEU A 79 5.90 1.72 5.94
N ARG A 80 6.96 0.94 6.17
CA ARG A 80 7.08 -0.44 5.67
C ARG A 80 6.00 -1.35 6.25
N TRP A 81 5.66 -1.15 7.53
CA TRP A 81 4.56 -1.88 8.16
C TRP A 81 3.21 -1.60 7.49
N ASN A 82 2.94 -0.34 7.15
CA ASN A 82 1.67 0.09 6.56
C ASN A 82 1.61 -0.13 5.04
N GLN A 83 2.76 -0.10 4.35
CA GLN A 83 2.90 -0.20 2.89
C GLN A 83 4.12 -1.07 2.53
N PRO A 84 3.97 -2.41 2.58
CA PRO A 84 5.07 -3.34 2.33
C PRO A 84 5.74 -3.19 0.96
N ASP A 85 4.96 -2.82 -0.06
CA ASP A 85 5.42 -2.75 -1.46
C ASP A 85 6.02 -1.38 -1.84
N ALA A 86 5.93 -0.38 -0.97
CA ALA A 86 6.48 0.94 -1.24
C ALA A 86 8.00 0.89 -1.35
N GLN A 87 8.56 1.63 -2.28
CA GLN A 87 9.99 1.70 -2.48
C GLN A 87 10.59 2.82 -1.61
N ILE A 88 11.61 2.51 -0.82
CA ILE A 88 12.25 3.45 0.10
C ILE A 88 13.67 3.74 -0.36
N ILE A 89 14.00 5.02 -0.47
CA ILE A 89 15.32 5.55 -0.80
C ILE A 89 15.74 6.43 0.37
N PHE A 90 16.91 6.17 0.94
CA PHE A 90 17.50 7.09 1.91
C PHE A 90 18.42 8.08 1.22
N ALA A 91 18.28 9.37 1.57
CA ALA A 91 19.17 10.44 1.14
C ALA A 91 19.67 11.18 2.39
N THR A 92 20.90 10.91 2.84
CA THR A 92 21.38 11.37 4.14
C THR A 92 22.86 11.74 4.12
N SER A 93 23.28 12.62 5.03
CA SER A 93 24.67 12.97 5.27
C SER A 93 25.47 11.90 6.05
N GLU A 94 24.77 11.00 6.76
CA GLU A 94 25.40 10.06 7.69
C GLU A 94 25.48 8.65 7.07
N LYS A 95 26.71 8.12 6.95
CA LYS A 95 26.98 6.81 6.32
C LYS A 95 26.82 5.62 7.26
N SER A 96 26.89 5.86 8.57
CA SER A 96 26.88 4.79 9.58
C SER A 96 25.57 4.03 9.67
N TYR A 97 24.47 4.66 9.30
CA TYR A 97 23.12 4.07 9.37
C TYR A 97 22.78 3.05 8.26
N ALA A 98 23.68 2.84 7.30
CA ALA A 98 23.43 1.87 6.22
C ALA A 98 23.20 0.44 6.75
N LEU A 99 23.85 0.05 7.85
CA LEU A 99 23.66 -1.26 8.47
C LEU A 99 22.35 -1.34 9.28
N GLU A 100 21.94 -0.25 9.91
CA GLU A 100 20.72 -0.19 10.73
C GLU A 100 19.44 -0.13 9.89
N SER A 101 19.56 0.27 8.62
CA SER A 101 18.43 0.35 7.68
C SER A 101 18.12 -0.98 6.98
N PHE A 102 18.87 -2.04 7.27
CA PHE A 102 18.76 -3.31 6.57
C PHE A 102 17.36 -3.97 6.73
N ASP A 103 16.75 -3.83 7.89
CA ASP A 103 15.41 -4.36 8.19
C ASP A 103 14.27 -3.64 7.44
N VAL A 104 14.53 -2.44 6.93
CA VAL A 104 13.60 -1.66 6.12
C VAL A 104 13.67 -2.06 4.63
N ASN A 105 14.74 -2.73 4.22
CA ASN A 105 15.02 -3.13 2.83
C ASN A 105 14.89 -1.95 1.84
N PRO A 106 15.71 -0.88 1.97
CA PRO A 106 15.65 0.25 1.05
C PRO A 106 16.18 -0.14 -0.34
N ILE A 107 15.69 0.54 -1.37
CA ILE A 107 16.19 0.39 -2.75
C ILE A 107 17.65 0.83 -2.84
N ASN A 108 17.96 1.95 -2.21
CA ASN A 108 19.30 2.53 -2.24
C ASN A 108 19.52 3.50 -1.08
N TYR A 109 20.78 3.81 -0.88
CA TYR A 109 21.29 4.75 0.10
C TYR A 109 22.14 5.80 -0.62
N ILE A 110 21.66 7.04 -0.67
CA ILE A 110 22.33 8.16 -1.34
C ILE A 110 22.96 9.06 -0.28
N VAL A 111 24.27 9.25 -0.36
CA VAL A 111 24.98 10.16 0.53
C VAL A 111 24.85 11.58 0.03
N LYS A 112 24.47 12.52 0.90
CA LYS A 112 24.43 13.95 0.59
C LYS A 112 25.86 14.52 0.41
N PRO A 113 26.07 15.49 -0.48
CA PRO A 113 25.07 16.12 -1.34
C PRO A 113 24.54 15.13 -2.39
N VAL A 114 23.23 15.13 -2.60
CA VAL A 114 22.58 14.26 -3.58
C VAL A 114 23.05 14.62 -4.98
N GLU A 115 23.69 13.66 -5.66
CA GLU A 115 24.10 13.79 -7.06
C GLU A 115 22.94 13.40 -7.99
N LYS A 116 22.70 14.19 -9.02
CA LYS A 116 21.59 14.03 -9.95
C LYS A 116 21.58 12.64 -10.60
N GLU A 117 22.71 12.20 -11.16
CA GLU A 117 22.86 10.95 -11.87
C GLU A 117 22.57 9.74 -10.95
N LYS A 118 23.01 9.83 -9.69
CA LYS A 118 22.77 8.79 -8.71
C LYS A 118 21.30 8.71 -8.30
N LEU A 119 20.63 9.85 -8.15
CA LEU A 119 19.21 9.89 -7.89
C LEU A 119 18.42 9.33 -9.08
N PHE A 120 18.75 9.71 -10.31
CA PHE A 120 18.09 9.23 -11.52
C PHE A 120 18.20 7.72 -11.68
N THR A 121 19.40 7.17 -11.53
CA THR A 121 19.61 5.71 -11.55
C THR A 121 18.80 5.00 -10.47
N THR A 122 18.72 5.60 -9.28
CA THR A 122 17.96 5.03 -8.17
C THR A 122 16.45 5.08 -8.44
N LEU A 123 15.97 6.15 -9.05
CA LEU A 123 14.58 6.29 -9.47
C LEU A 123 14.21 5.28 -10.57
N ASP A 124 15.08 5.05 -11.54
CA ASP A 124 14.88 3.99 -12.56
C ASP A 124 14.70 2.62 -11.88
N MET A 125 15.51 2.30 -10.87
CA MET A 125 15.40 1.06 -10.09
C MET A 125 14.10 1.03 -9.27
N ALA A 126 13.75 2.12 -8.61
CA ALA A 126 12.55 2.20 -7.79
C ALA A 126 11.29 2.04 -8.63
N ILE A 127 11.18 2.79 -9.74
CA ILE A 127 10.02 2.76 -10.63
C ILE A 127 9.85 1.39 -11.30
N SER A 128 10.97 0.71 -11.64
CA SER A 128 10.89 -0.65 -12.22
C SER A 128 10.30 -1.69 -11.25
N ARG A 129 10.28 -1.39 -9.95
CA ARG A 129 9.70 -2.24 -8.90
C ARG A 129 8.34 -1.75 -8.41
N VAL A 130 7.97 -0.51 -8.75
CA VAL A 130 6.63 -0.01 -8.47
C VAL A 130 5.67 -0.69 -9.43
N ASP A 131 4.79 -1.49 -8.89
CA ASP A 131 3.65 -1.99 -9.65
C ASP A 131 2.64 -0.83 -9.79
N LEU A 132 2.80 -0.04 -10.84
CA LEU A 132 1.79 0.92 -11.30
C LEU A 132 0.64 0.18 -12.00
N GLY A 133 0.58 -1.15 -11.83
CA GLY A 133 -0.44 -2.01 -12.38
C GLY A 133 -1.79 -1.36 -12.24
N GLU A 134 -2.60 -1.48 -13.25
CA GLU A 134 -3.99 -1.04 -13.26
C GLU A 134 -4.59 -1.28 -11.89
N GLU A 135 -4.98 -0.21 -11.21
CA GLU A 135 -5.56 -0.31 -9.87
C GLU A 135 -6.66 -1.36 -9.94
N LYS A 136 -6.38 -2.55 -9.41
CA LYS A 136 -7.30 -3.68 -9.54
C LYS A 136 -8.64 -3.26 -8.99
N THR A 137 -9.62 -3.21 -9.87
CA THR A 137 -10.98 -2.83 -9.52
C THR A 137 -11.92 -4.01 -9.69
N VAL A 138 -12.98 -4.02 -8.93
CA VAL A 138 -14.11 -4.91 -9.13
C VAL A 138 -15.36 -4.11 -9.45
N SER A 139 -16.10 -4.53 -10.47
CA SER A 139 -17.38 -3.92 -10.82
C SER A 139 -18.51 -4.68 -10.13
N VAL A 140 -19.15 -4.02 -9.17
CA VAL A 140 -20.21 -4.58 -8.33
C VAL A 140 -21.57 -4.15 -8.86
N LYS A 141 -22.47 -5.11 -9.09
CA LYS A 141 -23.85 -4.84 -9.50
C LYS A 141 -24.67 -4.40 -8.28
N VAL A 142 -25.00 -3.13 -8.21
CA VAL A 142 -25.80 -2.51 -7.15
C VAL A 142 -27.21 -2.18 -7.63
N LYS A 143 -28.09 -1.76 -6.72
CA LYS A 143 -29.43 -1.29 -7.09
C LYS A 143 -29.30 -0.02 -7.95
N GLY A 144 -29.73 -0.11 -9.18
CA GLY A 144 -29.72 1.00 -10.14
C GLY A 144 -28.52 1.03 -11.10
N GLY A 145 -27.57 0.08 -11.03
CA GLY A 145 -26.45 0.04 -11.97
C GLY A 145 -25.25 -0.77 -11.51
N PHE A 146 -24.08 -0.29 -11.82
CA PHE A 146 -22.81 -0.86 -11.40
C PHE A 146 -21.98 0.20 -10.67
N GLN A 147 -21.29 -0.21 -9.62
CA GLN A 147 -20.31 0.59 -8.90
C GLN A 147 -18.95 -0.07 -9.01
N THR A 148 -17.94 0.69 -9.39
CA THR A 148 -16.54 0.23 -9.44
C THR A 148 -15.89 0.48 -8.10
N LEU A 149 -15.34 -0.56 -7.48
CA LEU A 149 -14.61 -0.49 -6.22
C LEU A 149 -13.14 -0.82 -6.47
N ARG A 150 -12.25 -0.10 -5.81
CA ARG A 150 -10.82 -0.41 -5.76
C ARG A 150 -10.58 -1.57 -4.81
N ILE A 151 -9.90 -2.61 -5.27
CA ILE A 151 -9.62 -3.79 -4.43
C ILE A 151 -8.80 -3.40 -3.20
N SER A 152 -7.89 -2.42 -3.34
CA SER A 152 -7.07 -1.89 -2.24
C SER A 152 -7.88 -1.22 -1.12
N GLU A 153 -9.10 -0.74 -1.42
CA GLU A 153 -9.99 -0.09 -0.44
C GLU A 153 -10.91 -1.08 0.29
N ILE A 154 -11.00 -2.34 -0.18
CA ILE A 154 -11.89 -3.34 0.40
C ILE A 154 -11.18 -4.03 1.57
N LEU A 155 -11.76 -3.95 2.77
CA LEU A 155 -11.28 -4.64 3.97
C LEU A 155 -11.69 -6.12 3.97
N TYR A 156 -12.97 -6.36 3.79
CA TYR A 156 -13.54 -7.69 3.72
C TYR A 156 -14.88 -7.69 2.99
N ILE A 157 -15.36 -8.88 2.67
CA ILE A 157 -16.60 -9.15 1.95
C ILE A 157 -17.42 -10.10 2.79
N ASP A 158 -18.68 -9.79 3.05
CA ASP A 158 -19.59 -10.72 3.69
C ASP A 158 -20.80 -11.07 2.79
N TYR A 159 -21.42 -12.21 3.11
CA TYR A 159 -22.57 -12.71 2.41
C TYR A 159 -23.69 -13.05 3.38
N ARG A 160 -24.83 -12.36 3.23
CA ARG A 160 -26.05 -12.61 4.03
C ARG A 160 -27.29 -12.49 3.15
N ASN A 161 -28.23 -13.40 3.32
CA ASN A 161 -29.53 -13.36 2.64
C ASN A 161 -29.40 -13.18 1.11
N HIS A 162 -28.47 -13.89 0.48
CA HIS A 162 -28.17 -13.78 -0.95
C HIS A 162 -27.67 -12.41 -1.41
N VAL A 163 -27.13 -11.61 -0.52
CA VAL A 163 -26.50 -10.31 -0.82
C VAL A 163 -25.05 -10.37 -0.37
N VAL A 164 -24.16 -9.92 -1.23
CA VAL A 164 -22.74 -9.71 -0.91
C VAL A 164 -22.54 -8.24 -0.55
N SER A 165 -21.88 -7.99 0.56
CA SER A 165 -21.54 -6.65 1.03
C SER A 165 -20.04 -6.48 1.11
N TYR A 166 -19.55 -5.41 0.50
CA TYR A 166 -18.15 -4.98 0.49
C TYR A 166 -17.95 -3.91 1.56
N HIS A 167 -17.12 -4.17 2.54
CA HIS A 167 -16.78 -3.24 3.61
C HIS A 167 -15.49 -2.51 3.25
N LEU A 168 -15.58 -1.18 3.10
CA LEU A 168 -14.48 -0.35 2.63
C LEU A 168 -13.73 0.32 3.80
N MET A 169 -12.48 0.70 3.55
CA MET A 169 -11.61 1.38 4.53
C MET A 169 -12.19 2.70 5.05
N ASN A 170 -12.99 3.41 4.24
CA ASN A 170 -13.67 4.65 4.62
C ASN A 170 -14.93 4.43 5.47
N GLY A 171 -15.28 3.17 5.81
CA GLY A 171 -16.49 2.80 6.54
C GLY A 171 -17.74 2.65 5.66
N GLU A 172 -17.66 2.88 4.37
CA GLU A 172 -18.77 2.66 3.44
C GLU A 172 -19.01 1.15 3.24
N ILE A 173 -20.28 0.77 3.06
CA ILE A 173 -20.68 -0.60 2.74
C ILE A 173 -21.41 -0.58 1.40
N VAL A 174 -20.86 -1.27 0.41
CA VAL A 174 -21.46 -1.41 -0.92
C VAL A 174 -22.05 -2.80 -1.07
N SER A 175 -23.35 -2.89 -1.29
CA SER A 175 -24.05 -4.18 -1.34
C SER A 175 -24.57 -4.48 -2.75
N THR A 176 -24.41 -5.74 -3.16
CA THR A 176 -24.94 -6.24 -4.43
C THR A 176 -26.49 -6.29 -4.43
N THR A 177 -27.08 -6.41 -5.60
CA THR A 177 -28.45 -6.93 -5.70
C THR A 177 -28.47 -8.41 -5.30
N THR A 178 -29.66 -8.93 -4.97
CA THR A 178 -29.83 -10.35 -4.61
C THR A 178 -29.23 -11.27 -5.66
N LEU A 179 -28.35 -12.15 -5.22
CA LEU A 179 -27.65 -13.13 -6.07
C LEU A 179 -28.41 -14.44 -6.16
N ARG A 180 -28.20 -15.17 -7.27
CA ARG A 180 -28.74 -16.53 -7.47
C ARG A 180 -27.70 -17.63 -7.20
N ILE A 181 -26.46 -17.23 -6.94
CA ILE A 181 -25.32 -18.13 -6.68
C ILE A 181 -24.91 -18.07 -5.22
N GLY A 182 -24.23 -19.10 -4.76
CA GLY A 182 -23.64 -19.15 -3.41
C GLY A 182 -22.40 -18.28 -3.27
N PHE A 183 -22.01 -17.99 -2.03
CA PHE A 183 -20.83 -17.15 -1.75
C PHE A 183 -19.52 -17.74 -2.31
N ALA A 184 -19.36 -19.07 -2.23
CA ALA A 184 -18.18 -19.73 -2.77
C ALA A 184 -18.00 -19.48 -4.27
N GLU A 185 -19.06 -19.76 -5.03
CA GLU A 185 -19.11 -19.56 -6.47
C GLU A 185 -18.94 -18.09 -6.85
N TYR A 186 -19.52 -17.18 -6.05
CA TYR A 186 -19.34 -15.74 -6.25
C TYR A 186 -17.86 -15.34 -6.10
N MET A 187 -17.20 -15.77 -5.04
CA MET A 187 -15.79 -15.45 -4.81
C MET A 187 -14.89 -16.02 -5.91
N GLU A 188 -15.10 -17.26 -6.34
CA GLU A 188 -14.34 -17.89 -7.42
C GLU A 188 -14.54 -17.19 -8.78
N THR A 189 -15.75 -16.66 -9.03
CA THR A 189 -16.09 -16.03 -10.31
C THR A 189 -15.58 -14.59 -10.41
N TYR A 190 -15.60 -13.84 -9.31
CA TYR A 190 -15.39 -12.39 -9.33
C TYR A 190 -14.14 -11.91 -8.61
N HIS A 191 -13.42 -12.79 -7.90
CA HIS A 191 -12.28 -12.40 -7.07
C HIS A 191 -11.09 -13.33 -7.23
N ASP A 192 -9.90 -12.71 -7.12
CA ASP A 192 -8.65 -13.43 -7.02
C ASP A 192 -8.49 -14.01 -5.59
N THR A 193 -8.30 -15.32 -5.52
CA THR A 193 -8.10 -16.04 -4.26
C THR A 193 -6.81 -15.67 -3.53
N ALA A 194 -5.82 -15.13 -4.24
CA ALA A 194 -4.59 -14.61 -3.63
C ALA A 194 -4.81 -13.27 -2.90
N THR A 195 -5.82 -12.51 -3.30
CA THR A 195 -6.17 -11.22 -2.69
C THR A 195 -7.22 -11.37 -1.59
N PHE A 196 -8.24 -12.21 -1.81
CA PHE A 196 -9.33 -12.41 -0.85
C PHE A 196 -9.37 -13.84 -0.35
N ILE A 197 -9.09 -14.02 0.95
CA ILE A 197 -9.08 -15.33 1.60
C ILE A 197 -10.41 -15.58 2.30
N ARG A 198 -11.06 -16.68 1.97
CA ARG A 198 -12.29 -17.11 2.65
C ARG A 198 -11.96 -17.65 4.05
N CYS A 199 -12.15 -16.81 5.07
CA CYS A 199 -11.94 -17.21 6.47
C CYS A 199 -13.18 -17.84 7.12
N HIS A 200 -14.35 -17.68 6.51
CA HIS A 200 -15.63 -18.23 6.97
C HIS A 200 -16.48 -18.68 5.77
N GLU A 201 -17.56 -19.43 5.99
CA GLU A 201 -18.48 -19.82 4.90
C GLU A 201 -19.11 -18.62 4.19
N SER A 202 -19.26 -17.52 4.90
CA SER A 202 -19.89 -16.29 4.43
C SER A 202 -19.02 -15.05 4.53
N ILE A 203 -17.71 -15.19 4.77
CA ILE A 203 -16.81 -14.04 4.89
C ILE A 203 -15.48 -14.33 4.18
N ALA A 204 -15.03 -13.37 3.40
CA ALA A 204 -13.70 -13.33 2.79
C ALA A 204 -12.99 -12.03 3.16
N VAL A 205 -11.73 -12.11 3.57
CA VAL A 205 -10.93 -10.98 4.03
C VAL A 205 -9.86 -10.66 3.00
N ASN A 206 -9.65 -9.37 2.73
CA ASN A 206 -8.50 -8.93 1.96
C ASN A 206 -7.24 -9.18 2.78
N VAL A 207 -6.33 -10.00 2.25
CA VAL A 207 -5.10 -10.39 2.93
C VAL A 207 -4.24 -9.18 3.31
N ALA A 208 -4.23 -8.15 2.47
CA ALA A 208 -3.52 -6.90 2.73
C ALA A 208 -4.10 -6.08 3.89
N ALA A 209 -5.37 -6.31 4.26
CA ALA A 209 -6.03 -5.62 5.36
C ALA A 209 -5.79 -6.29 6.73
N ILE A 210 -5.14 -7.44 6.78
CA ILE A 210 -4.91 -8.20 8.03
C ILE A 210 -3.80 -7.53 8.84
N ASP A 211 -4.11 -7.16 10.08
CA ASP A 211 -3.17 -6.68 11.09
C ASP A 211 -2.63 -7.87 11.93
N LYS A 212 -3.54 -8.70 12.42
CA LYS A 212 -3.21 -9.86 13.28
C LYS A 212 -4.07 -11.05 12.96
N LEU A 213 -3.46 -12.23 12.91
CA LEU A 213 -4.13 -13.52 12.75
C LEU A 213 -3.96 -14.36 14.02
N THR A 214 -5.06 -14.90 14.54
CA THR A 214 -5.10 -15.89 15.61
C THR A 214 -5.83 -17.15 15.12
N LYS A 215 -5.90 -18.20 15.95
CA LYS A 215 -6.60 -19.45 15.60
C LYS A 215 -8.11 -19.28 15.42
N THR A 216 -8.69 -18.24 16.01
CA THR A 216 -10.13 -17.99 16.03
C THR A 216 -10.56 -16.74 15.30
N ASP A 217 -9.66 -15.79 15.15
CA ASP A 217 -10.01 -14.45 14.70
C ASP A 217 -8.91 -13.81 13.85
N ILE A 218 -9.32 -12.93 12.94
CA ILE A 218 -8.50 -11.98 12.21
C ILE A 218 -8.82 -10.59 12.74
N THR A 219 -7.81 -9.86 13.19
CA THR A 219 -7.92 -8.42 13.46
C THR A 219 -7.50 -7.66 12.21
N LEU A 220 -8.34 -6.80 11.69
CA LEU A 220 -8.05 -5.94 10.55
C LEU A 220 -7.31 -4.67 11.00
N ARG A 221 -6.69 -3.97 10.06
CA ARG A 221 -6.05 -2.67 10.30
C ARG A 221 -7.05 -1.62 10.81
N SER A 222 -8.31 -1.73 10.42
CA SER A 222 -9.44 -0.92 10.94
C SER A 222 -9.81 -1.24 12.40
N LYS A 223 -9.15 -2.24 13.02
CA LYS A 223 -9.43 -2.80 14.36
C LYS A 223 -10.71 -3.63 14.46
N GLU A 224 -11.39 -3.86 13.37
CA GLU A 224 -12.48 -4.83 13.31
C GLU A 224 -11.94 -6.26 13.49
N VAL A 225 -12.75 -7.10 14.13
CA VAL A 225 -12.40 -8.50 14.40
C VAL A 225 -13.32 -9.43 13.62
N ILE A 226 -12.75 -10.23 12.75
CA ILE A 226 -13.46 -11.16 11.88
C ILE A 226 -13.22 -12.60 12.36
N PRO A 227 -14.27 -13.40 12.57
CA PRO A 227 -14.09 -14.78 13.02
C PRO A 227 -13.50 -15.68 11.92
N VAL A 228 -12.64 -16.62 12.33
CA VAL A 228 -12.08 -17.65 11.47
C VAL A 228 -12.72 -18.99 11.77
N ALA A 229 -13.30 -19.64 10.79
CA ALA A 229 -13.81 -21.00 10.95
C ALA A 229 -12.64 -21.99 11.16
N LYS A 230 -12.78 -22.91 12.11
CA LYS A 230 -11.72 -23.90 12.44
C LYS A 230 -11.22 -24.67 11.21
N SER A 231 -12.11 -25.01 10.29
CA SER A 231 -11.79 -25.71 9.04
C SER A 231 -11.01 -24.87 8.04
N ARG A 232 -10.99 -23.54 8.18
CA ARG A 232 -10.34 -22.60 7.26
C ARG A 232 -9.02 -22.04 7.78
N TYR A 233 -8.70 -22.28 9.05
CA TYR A 233 -7.54 -21.67 9.69
C TYR A 233 -6.22 -21.94 8.95
N ASN A 234 -5.99 -23.18 8.52
CA ASN A 234 -4.76 -23.54 7.82
C ASN A 234 -4.66 -22.82 6.47
N ASP A 235 -5.74 -22.83 5.68
CA ASP A 235 -5.78 -22.13 4.38
C ASP A 235 -5.52 -20.63 4.55
N VAL A 236 -6.11 -20.03 5.58
CA VAL A 236 -5.90 -18.59 5.91
C VAL A 236 -4.46 -18.33 6.34
N CYS A 237 -3.89 -19.21 7.16
CA CYS A 237 -2.51 -19.08 7.63
C CYS A 237 -1.52 -19.17 6.47
N ASP A 238 -1.68 -20.17 5.60
CA ASP A 238 -0.81 -20.39 4.45
C ASP A 238 -0.85 -19.18 3.49
N SER A 239 -2.03 -18.73 3.11
CA SER A 239 -2.19 -17.57 2.23
C SER A 239 -1.65 -16.28 2.86
N TYR A 240 -1.85 -16.08 4.17
CA TYR A 240 -1.30 -14.92 4.87
C TYR A 240 0.22 -14.95 4.91
N MET A 241 0.83 -16.12 5.14
CA MET A 241 2.28 -16.29 5.13
C MET A 241 2.86 -16.08 3.73
N GLU A 242 2.24 -16.63 2.68
CA GLU A 242 2.65 -16.36 1.30
C GLU A 242 2.64 -14.87 0.96
N PHE A 243 1.61 -14.16 1.40
CA PHE A 243 1.51 -12.71 1.20
C PHE A 243 2.63 -11.94 1.93
N ARG A 244 3.01 -12.38 3.13
CA ARG A 244 4.04 -11.73 3.95
C ARG A 244 5.47 -12.04 3.48
N MET A 245 5.67 -13.10 2.70
CA MET A 245 6.98 -13.54 2.20
C MET A 245 7.31 -12.99 0.80
N LYS A 246 6.33 -12.38 0.11
CA LYS A 246 6.55 -11.66 -1.16
C LYS A 246 7.00 -10.23 -0.89
#